data_77a6ef92f05f88ed4652b83932a58184
#
_entry.id   77a6ef92f05f88ed4652b83932a58184
#
_cell.length_a   1.000
_cell.length_b   1.000
_cell.length_c   1.000
_cell.angle_alpha   90.00
_cell.angle_beta   90.00
_cell.angle_gamma   90.00
#
_symmetry.space_group_name_H-M   'P 1'
#
loop_
_entity.id
_entity.type
_entity.pdbx_description
1 polymer ?
#
loop_
_entity_poly.entity_id
_entity_poly.type
_entity_poly.pdbx_seq_one_letter_code
_entity_poly.pdbx_strand_id
1 'polypeptide(L)'
;MLEDKQNEWDWRQINAFAAQNGALLGTYGLLSLVVYAVGLRYSQVSMLGFLLVLSSPFVGAFLCVRFRETITERNAPFSFGKGYVHCLLMGIYAGILIARGLYMWFAFFDNGVFADAFLFAASQPHSQQFLQEMQQQGGMSNLYELTGATTPQQLADAFRILPASVWASSVLSLTFFVDPIISIFIGLFTMRRGMRV
;
A
#
# COMPACT_ATOMS: atom_id res chain seq x y z
N MET A 1 11.67 -1.62 40.75
CA MET A 1 12.88 -1.12 40.05
C MET A 1 13.24 -1.93 38.77
N LEU A 2 12.84 -3.20 38.63
CA LEU A 2 13.01 -3.98 37.37
C LEU A 2 11.82 -3.83 36.39
N GLU A 3 10.61 -3.55 36.88
CA GLU A 3 9.39 -3.32 36.03
C GLU A 3 9.45 -2.03 35.23
N ASP A 4 10.12 -0.99 35.67
CA ASP A 4 10.22 0.28 34.96
C ASP A 4 11.07 0.20 33.68
N LYS A 5 12.07 -0.66 33.64
CA LYS A 5 12.92 -0.80 32.44
C LYS A 5 12.24 -1.50 31.25
N GLN A 6 11.22 -2.32 31.48
CA GLN A 6 10.49 -3.00 30.41
C GLN A 6 9.53 -2.06 29.66
N ASN A 7 9.20 -0.91 30.21
CA ASN A 7 8.27 0.04 29.60
C ASN A 7 8.95 1.22 28.90
N GLU A 8 10.29 1.32 28.99
CA GLU A 8 11.03 2.35 28.27
C GLU A 8 10.91 2.15 26.75
N TRP A 9 10.64 3.26 26.06
CA TRP A 9 10.59 3.29 24.61
C TRP A 9 12.01 3.22 24.05
N ASP A 10 12.42 2.08 23.54
CA ASP A 10 13.64 1.97 22.75
C ASP A 10 13.37 2.32 21.29
N TRP A 11 13.48 3.60 20.97
CA TRP A 11 13.31 4.13 19.62
C TRP A 11 14.23 3.48 18.60
N ARG A 12 15.43 3.13 18.98
CA ARG A 12 16.40 2.49 18.09
C ARG A 12 15.91 1.12 17.69
N GLN A 13 15.42 0.35 18.65
CA GLN A 13 14.88 -0.98 18.42
C GLN A 13 13.62 -0.92 17.58
N ILE A 14 12.66 -0.05 17.93
CA ILE A 14 11.41 0.11 17.16
C ILE A 14 11.72 0.48 15.72
N ASN A 15 12.60 1.46 15.48
CA ASN A 15 12.97 1.90 14.15
C ASN A 15 13.72 0.83 13.34
N ALA A 16 14.64 0.09 13.96
CA ALA A 16 15.37 -0.98 13.28
C ALA A 16 14.44 -2.10 12.82
N PHE A 17 13.52 -2.54 13.67
CA PHE A 17 12.50 -3.54 13.29
C PHE A 17 11.52 -2.99 12.26
N ALA A 18 11.12 -1.72 12.37
CA ALA A 18 10.25 -1.08 11.39
C ALA A 18 10.92 -1.02 10.01
N ALA A 19 12.21 -0.71 9.94
CA ALA A 19 12.94 -0.69 8.67
C ALA A 19 13.06 -2.10 8.06
N GLN A 20 13.36 -3.13 8.86
CA GLN A 20 13.42 -4.52 8.39
C GLN A 20 12.04 -5.01 7.89
N ASN A 21 11.01 -4.81 8.69
CA ASN A 21 9.66 -5.22 8.34
C ASN A 21 9.11 -4.38 7.19
N GLY A 22 9.46 -3.11 7.10
CA GLY A 22 9.14 -2.23 5.97
C GLY A 22 9.81 -2.68 4.68
N ALA A 23 11.07 -3.13 4.73
CA ALA A 23 11.72 -3.73 3.57
C ALA A 23 11.02 -5.01 3.11
N LEU A 24 10.60 -5.89 4.04
CA LEU A 24 9.84 -7.10 3.71
C LEU A 24 8.48 -6.76 3.11
N LEU A 25 7.72 -5.85 3.72
CA LEU A 25 6.41 -5.42 3.23
C LEU A 25 6.52 -4.71 1.89
N GLY A 26 7.52 -3.85 1.72
CA GLY A 26 7.78 -3.16 0.46
C GLY A 26 8.20 -4.10 -0.66
N THR A 27 9.04 -5.11 -0.37
CA THR A 27 9.39 -6.16 -1.33
C THR A 27 8.17 -6.98 -1.72
N TYR A 28 7.33 -7.36 -0.74
CA TYR A 28 6.06 -8.03 -1.01
C TYR A 28 5.16 -7.17 -1.91
N GLY A 29 5.02 -5.87 -1.62
CA GLY A 29 4.25 -4.93 -2.43
C GLY A 29 4.80 -4.81 -3.87
N LEU A 30 6.12 -4.72 -4.04
CA LEU A 30 6.76 -4.68 -5.37
C LEU A 30 6.51 -5.97 -6.14
N LEU A 31 6.67 -7.14 -5.53
CA LEU A 31 6.38 -8.43 -6.18
C LEU A 31 4.90 -8.51 -6.59
N SER A 32 3.99 -8.06 -5.73
CA SER A 32 2.56 -8.01 -6.03
C SER A 32 2.26 -7.10 -7.23
N LEU A 33 2.91 -5.94 -7.29
CA LEU A 33 2.79 -5.00 -8.42
C LEU A 33 3.40 -5.56 -9.71
N VAL A 34 4.52 -6.29 -9.64
CA VAL A 34 5.11 -6.97 -10.81
C VAL A 34 4.14 -8.04 -11.33
N VAL A 35 3.57 -8.86 -10.45
CA VAL A 35 2.55 -9.86 -10.84
C VAL A 35 1.35 -9.17 -11.48
N TYR A 36 0.88 -8.08 -10.90
CA TYR A 36 -0.21 -7.29 -11.47
C TYR A 36 0.15 -6.72 -12.84
N ALA A 37 1.32 -6.07 -12.99
CA ALA A 37 1.76 -5.44 -14.23
C ALA A 37 1.96 -6.47 -15.37
N VAL A 38 2.61 -7.60 -15.06
CA VAL A 38 2.74 -8.71 -16.03
C VAL A 38 1.36 -9.27 -16.39
N GLY A 39 0.48 -9.35 -15.40
CA GLY A 39 -0.89 -9.82 -15.55
C GLY A 39 -1.81 -8.91 -16.36
N LEU A 40 -1.45 -7.64 -16.58
CA LEU A 40 -2.30 -6.73 -17.38
C LEU A 40 -2.63 -7.27 -18.77
N ARG A 41 -1.77 -8.14 -19.31
CA ARG A 41 -2.01 -8.87 -20.58
C ARG A 41 -2.86 -10.13 -20.41
N TYR A 42 -3.02 -10.64 -19.17
CA TYR A 42 -3.69 -11.90 -18.86
C TYR A 42 -4.61 -11.69 -17.66
N SER A 43 -5.92 -11.63 -17.87
CA SER A 43 -6.90 -11.26 -16.84
C SER A 43 -6.82 -12.07 -15.54
N GLN A 44 -6.51 -13.37 -15.62
CA GLN A 44 -6.39 -14.22 -14.44
C GLN A 44 -5.16 -13.87 -13.60
N VAL A 45 -4.05 -13.51 -14.24
CA VAL A 45 -2.80 -13.13 -13.55
C VAL A 45 -2.93 -11.75 -12.93
N SER A 46 -3.59 -10.80 -13.62
CA SER A 46 -3.84 -9.47 -13.05
C SER A 46 -4.73 -9.54 -11.82
N MET A 47 -5.75 -10.40 -11.83
CA MET A 47 -6.60 -10.61 -10.66
C MET A 47 -5.81 -11.15 -9.47
N LEU A 48 -4.87 -12.10 -9.70
CA LEU A 48 -3.99 -12.59 -8.65
C LEU A 48 -3.11 -11.45 -8.10
N GLY A 49 -2.49 -10.65 -8.97
CA GLY A 49 -1.69 -9.50 -8.57
C GLY A 49 -2.49 -8.49 -7.74
N PHE A 50 -3.73 -8.19 -8.15
CA PHE A 50 -4.64 -7.32 -7.39
C PHE A 50 -4.94 -7.90 -6.00
N LEU A 51 -5.25 -9.19 -5.87
CA LEU A 51 -5.50 -9.85 -4.59
C LEU A 51 -4.25 -9.82 -3.69
N LEU A 52 -3.06 -9.98 -4.26
CA LEU A 52 -1.80 -9.84 -3.50
C LEU A 52 -1.63 -8.41 -2.98
N VAL A 53 -1.87 -7.38 -3.79
CA VAL A 53 -1.84 -5.98 -3.33
C VAL A 53 -2.86 -5.75 -2.22
N LEU A 54 -4.08 -6.24 -2.39
CA LEU A 54 -5.17 -6.10 -1.41
C LEU A 54 -4.87 -6.83 -0.09
N SER A 55 -4.05 -7.88 -0.11
CA SER A 55 -3.63 -8.60 1.09
C SER A 55 -2.49 -7.93 1.86
N SER A 56 -1.87 -6.87 1.34
CA SER A 56 -0.75 -6.18 1.99
C SER A 56 -1.02 -5.67 3.41
N PRO A 57 -2.21 -5.17 3.80
CA PRO A 57 -2.52 -4.82 5.18
C PRO A 57 -2.46 -6.02 6.14
N PHE A 58 -2.85 -7.20 5.69
CA PHE A 58 -2.78 -8.43 6.51
C PHE A 58 -1.34 -8.87 6.72
N VAL A 59 -0.49 -8.76 5.69
CA VAL A 59 0.96 -8.99 5.82
C VAL A 59 1.57 -7.99 6.80
N GLY A 60 1.20 -6.71 6.71
CA GLY A 60 1.60 -5.68 7.66
C GLY A 60 1.17 -6.01 9.09
N ALA A 61 -0.08 -6.42 9.30
CA ALA A 61 -0.58 -6.84 10.61
C ALA A 61 0.20 -8.03 11.18
N PHE A 62 0.49 -9.04 10.35
CA PHE A 62 1.30 -10.19 10.72
C PHE A 62 2.72 -9.78 11.17
N LEU A 63 3.38 -8.88 10.43
CA LEU A 63 4.70 -8.36 10.78
C LEU A 63 4.68 -7.57 12.09
N CYS A 64 3.62 -6.80 12.37
CA CYS A 64 3.44 -6.10 13.64
C CYS A 64 3.21 -7.07 14.82
N VAL A 65 2.45 -8.15 14.63
CA VAL A 65 2.30 -9.20 15.65
C VAL A 65 3.64 -9.87 15.92
N ARG A 66 4.38 -10.23 14.87
CA ARG A 66 5.71 -10.82 15.00
C ARG A 66 6.70 -9.87 15.74
N PHE A 67 6.67 -8.58 15.42
CA PHE A 67 7.44 -7.59 16.15
C PHE A 67 7.12 -7.61 17.65
N ARG A 68 5.82 -7.56 18.02
CA ARG A 68 5.39 -7.66 19.41
C ARG A 68 5.95 -8.90 20.09
N GLU A 69 5.86 -10.07 19.46
CA GLU A 69 6.33 -11.34 20.02
C GLU A 69 7.84 -11.40 20.18
N THR A 70 8.58 -10.66 19.34
CA THR A 70 10.04 -10.62 19.40
C THR A 70 10.55 -9.73 20.54
N ILE A 71 9.87 -8.60 20.81
CA ILE A 71 10.38 -7.62 21.79
C ILE A 71 9.69 -7.70 23.16
N THR A 72 8.64 -8.50 23.29
CA THR A 72 7.83 -8.55 24.52
C THR A 72 7.57 -9.99 24.92
N GLU A 73 7.81 -10.31 26.18
CA GLU A 73 7.48 -11.63 26.74
C GLU A 73 5.99 -11.95 26.55
N ARG A 74 5.66 -13.25 26.45
CA ARG A 74 4.32 -13.72 26.09
C ARG A 74 3.19 -13.16 26.94
N ASN A 75 3.43 -12.86 28.22
CA ASN A 75 2.42 -12.37 29.18
C ASN A 75 2.60 -10.90 29.57
N ALA A 76 3.65 -10.23 29.06
CA ALA A 76 3.90 -8.84 29.37
C ALA A 76 3.00 -7.90 28.58
N PRO A 77 2.65 -6.71 29.14
CA PRO A 77 1.82 -5.73 28.44
C PRO A 77 2.55 -5.17 27.22
N PHE A 78 1.80 -4.95 26.15
CA PHE A 78 2.28 -4.26 24.96
C PHE A 78 1.41 -3.08 24.67
N SER A 79 1.99 -1.86 24.69
CA SER A 79 1.21 -0.63 24.54
C SER A 79 0.79 -0.40 23.10
N PHE A 80 -0.41 0.19 22.93
CA PHE A 80 -0.90 0.68 21.64
C PHE A 80 0.14 1.54 20.91
N GLY A 81 0.76 2.49 21.61
CA GLY A 81 1.72 3.43 21.02
C GLY A 81 2.92 2.73 20.37
N LYS A 82 3.48 1.69 21.00
CA LYS A 82 4.60 0.90 20.43
C LYS A 82 4.16 0.22 19.13
N GLY A 83 2.98 -0.40 19.11
CA GLY A 83 2.42 -1.03 17.92
C GLY A 83 2.11 -0.04 16.81
N TYR A 84 1.47 1.07 17.15
CA TYR A 84 1.12 2.14 16.21
C TYR A 84 2.36 2.73 15.52
N VAL A 85 3.35 3.15 16.33
CA VAL A 85 4.57 3.77 15.78
C VAL A 85 5.38 2.79 14.94
N HIS A 86 5.51 1.54 15.39
CA HIS A 86 6.18 0.51 14.60
C HIS A 86 5.48 0.31 13.24
N CYS A 87 4.16 0.18 13.24
CA CYS A 87 3.38 -0.02 12.03
C CYS A 87 3.49 1.18 11.07
N LEU A 88 3.37 2.40 11.59
CA LEU A 88 3.51 3.64 10.84
C LEU A 88 4.88 3.75 10.17
N LEU A 89 5.96 3.56 10.92
CA LEU A 89 7.31 3.59 10.36
C LEU A 89 7.53 2.48 9.32
N MET A 90 7.01 1.29 9.58
CA MET A 90 7.07 0.16 8.66
C MET A 90 6.39 0.50 7.32
N GLY A 91 5.20 1.11 7.37
CA GLY A 91 4.46 1.55 6.19
C GLY A 91 5.21 2.63 5.40
N ILE A 92 5.81 3.60 6.08
CA ILE A 92 6.63 4.64 5.44
C ILE A 92 7.83 4.00 4.71
N TYR A 93 8.57 3.10 5.34
CA TYR A 93 9.70 2.41 4.69
C TYR A 93 9.24 1.56 3.50
N ALA A 94 8.13 0.85 3.64
CA ALA A 94 7.53 0.08 2.54
C ALA A 94 7.10 0.99 1.40
N GLY A 95 6.41 2.10 1.70
CA GLY A 95 5.96 3.09 0.72
C GLY A 95 7.09 3.71 -0.09
N ILE A 96 8.20 4.06 0.58
CA ILE A 96 9.41 4.58 -0.11
C ILE A 96 9.96 3.53 -1.10
N LEU A 97 10.05 2.27 -0.67
CA LEU A 97 10.56 1.20 -1.53
C LEU A 97 9.64 0.95 -2.73
N ILE A 98 8.33 0.91 -2.52
CA ILE A 98 7.33 0.75 -3.57
C ILE A 98 7.35 1.93 -4.54
N ALA A 99 7.39 3.16 -4.03
CA ALA A 99 7.44 4.36 -4.87
C ALA A 99 8.68 4.38 -5.76
N ARG A 100 9.84 3.98 -5.22
CA ARG A 100 11.08 3.84 -6.01
C ARG A 100 10.95 2.78 -7.10
N GLY A 101 10.36 1.63 -6.80
CA GLY A 101 10.12 0.58 -7.77
C GLY A 101 9.16 1.01 -8.88
N LEU A 102 8.08 1.70 -8.54
CA LEU A 102 7.15 2.27 -9.53
C LEU A 102 7.80 3.35 -10.38
N TYR A 103 8.61 4.23 -9.79
CA TYR A 103 9.38 5.19 -10.57
C TYR A 103 10.23 4.48 -11.63
N MET A 104 10.99 3.44 -11.24
CA MET A 104 11.82 2.68 -12.17
C MET A 104 10.98 1.99 -13.24
N TRP A 105 9.83 1.41 -12.87
CA TRP A 105 8.94 0.78 -13.83
C TRP A 105 8.46 1.77 -14.89
N PHE A 106 7.86 2.89 -14.49
CA PHE A 106 7.32 3.87 -15.44
C PHE A 106 8.41 4.63 -16.21
N ALA A 107 9.61 4.78 -15.65
CA ALA A 107 10.71 5.45 -16.33
C ALA A 107 11.38 4.59 -17.41
N PHE A 108 11.42 3.25 -17.23
CA PHE A 108 12.27 2.40 -18.05
C PHE A 108 11.57 1.19 -18.69
N PHE A 109 10.44 0.74 -18.17
CA PHE A 109 9.85 -0.54 -18.56
C PHE A 109 8.41 -0.45 -19.08
N ASP A 110 7.63 0.53 -18.65
CA ASP A 110 6.20 0.58 -18.98
C ASP A 110 5.95 0.72 -20.49
N ASN A 111 6.64 1.62 -21.18
CA ASN A 111 6.47 1.86 -22.62
C ASN A 111 5.00 1.95 -23.06
N GLY A 112 4.11 2.46 -22.19
CA GLY A 112 2.67 2.60 -22.45
C GLY A 112 1.83 1.34 -22.19
N VAL A 113 2.42 0.27 -21.66
CA VAL A 113 1.69 -0.99 -21.37
C VAL A 113 0.54 -0.77 -20.40
N PHE A 114 0.74 0.10 -19.40
CA PHE A 114 -0.32 0.43 -18.44
C PHE A 114 -1.51 1.13 -19.12
N ALA A 115 -1.25 2.11 -19.98
CA ALA A 115 -2.29 2.83 -20.72
C ALA A 115 -3.06 1.91 -21.68
N ASP A 116 -2.34 1.02 -22.37
CA ASP A 116 -2.95 0.03 -23.27
C ASP A 116 -3.83 -0.97 -22.51
N ALA A 117 -3.36 -1.44 -21.35
CA ALA A 117 -4.13 -2.33 -20.50
C ALA A 117 -5.36 -1.63 -19.91
N PHE A 118 -5.27 -0.35 -19.55
CA PHE A 118 -6.41 0.45 -19.12
C PHE A 118 -7.45 0.55 -20.25
N LEU A 119 -7.03 0.86 -21.47
CA LEU A 119 -7.94 0.92 -22.62
C LEU A 119 -8.61 -0.43 -22.90
N PHE A 120 -7.84 -1.51 -22.85
CA PHE A 120 -8.38 -2.85 -23.01
C PHE A 120 -9.44 -3.14 -21.94
N ALA A 121 -9.15 -2.86 -20.68
CA ALA A 121 -10.11 -3.05 -19.59
C ALA A 121 -11.34 -2.17 -19.75
N ALA A 122 -11.19 -0.90 -20.14
CA ALA A 122 -12.28 0.02 -20.36
C ALA A 122 -13.15 -0.34 -21.57
N SER A 123 -12.62 -1.07 -22.55
CA SER A 123 -13.35 -1.53 -23.73
C SER A 123 -14.24 -2.75 -23.47
N GLN A 124 -14.08 -3.44 -22.34
CA GLN A 124 -14.88 -4.62 -22.01
C GLN A 124 -16.35 -4.22 -21.76
N PRO A 125 -17.35 -5.01 -22.22
CA PRO A 125 -18.76 -4.65 -22.08
C PRO A 125 -19.20 -4.36 -20.64
N HIS A 126 -18.71 -5.16 -19.69
CA HIS A 126 -19.03 -4.97 -18.27
C HIS A 126 -18.43 -3.65 -17.71
N SER A 127 -17.21 -3.32 -18.12
CA SER A 127 -16.56 -2.06 -17.72
C SER A 127 -17.25 -0.85 -18.34
N GLN A 128 -17.74 -0.95 -19.56
CA GLN A 128 -18.49 0.12 -20.22
C GLN A 128 -19.82 0.42 -19.50
N GLN A 129 -20.54 -0.62 -19.07
CA GLN A 129 -21.75 -0.43 -18.26
C GLN A 129 -21.45 0.28 -16.94
N PHE A 130 -20.43 -0.18 -16.24
CA PHE A 130 -19.99 0.43 -14.97
C PHE A 130 -19.55 1.90 -15.16
N LEU A 131 -18.79 2.21 -16.21
CA LEU A 131 -18.36 3.57 -16.53
C LEU A 131 -19.55 4.47 -16.85
N GLN A 132 -20.56 3.97 -17.60
CA GLN A 132 -21.78 4.71 -17.88
C GLN A 132 -22.60 4.99 -16.61
N GLU A 133 -22.73 4.01 -15.72
CA GLU A 133 -23.41 4.19 -14.44
C GLU A 133 -22.69 5.22 -13.56
N MET A 134 -21.35 5.15 -13.46
CA MET A 134 -20.55 6.13 -12.74
C MET A 134 -20.66 7.53 -13.34
N GLN A 135 -20.71 7.64 -14.66
CA GLN A 135 -20.88 8.93 -15.35
C GLN A 135 -22.26 9.54 -15.07
N GLN A 136 -23.31 8.73 -15.08
CA GLN A 136 -24.66 9.18 -14.72
C GLN A 136 -24.77 9.63 -13.26
N GLN A 137 -24.02 9.03 -12.36
CA GLN A 137 -23.97 9.37 -10.94
C GLN A 137 -23.01 10.55 -10.62
N GLY A 138 -22.35 11.13 -11.64
CA GLY A 138 -21.38 12.21 -11.45
C GLY A 138 -20.03 11.77 -10.86
N GLY A 139 -19.82 10.47 -10.66
CA GLY A 139 -18.60 9.93 -10.04
C GLY A 139 -17.33 10.12 -10.87
N MET A 140 -17.46 10.32 -12.20
CA MET A 140 -16.34 10.56 -13.10
C MET A 140 -16.05 12.05 -13.33
N SER A 141 -16.93 12.96 -12.93
CA SER A 141 -16.80 14.40 -13.19
C SER A 141 -15.49 14.96 -12.60
N ASN A 142 -15.16 14.61 -11.36
CA ASN A 142 -13.92 15.07 -10.70
C ASN A 142 -12.67 14.56 -11.43
N LEU A 143 -12.67 13.34 -11.93
CA LEU A 143 -11.53 12.77 -12.66
C LEU A 143 -11.38 13.46 -14.03
N TYR A 144 -12.46 13.72 -14.72
CA TYR A 144 -12.47 14.44 -15.98
C TYR A 144 -12.08 15.91 -15.84
N GLU A 145 -12.53 16.57 -14.77
CA GLU A 145 -12.10 17.94 -14.45
C GLU A 145 -10.60 18.03 -14.16
N LEU A 146 -10.06 17.06 -13.39
CA LEU A 146 -8.64 17.04 -13.03
C LEU A 146 -7.73 16.71 -14.21
N THR A 147 -8.18 15.89 -15.16
CA THR A 147 -7.36 15.41 -16.29
C THR A 147 -7.68 16.12 -17.60
N GLY A 148 -8.79 16.83 -17.68
CA GLY A 148 -9.34 17.38 -18.94
C GLY A 148 -9.82 16.30 -19.92
N ALA A 149 -9.82 15.03 -19.51
CA ALA A 149 -10.23 13.90 -20.36
C ALA A 149 -11.74 13.72 -20.27
N THR A 150 -12.39 13.50 -21.40
CA THR A 150 -13.84 13.21 -21.48
C THR A 150 -14.13 11.78 -21.93
N THR A 151 -13.11 11.06 -22.36
CA THR A 151 -13.22 9.68 -22.84
C THR A 151 -12.12 8.81 -22.24
N PRO A 152 -12.33 7.47 -22.13
CA PRO A 152 -11.29 6.54 -21.72
C PRO A 152 -10.01 6.63 -22.56
N GLN A 153 -10.14 6.92 -23.85
CA GLN A 153 -9.02 7.11 -24.76
C GLN A 153 -8.16 8.30 -24.35
N GLN A 154 -8.79 9.47 -24.13
CA GLN A 154 -8.06 10.67 -23.68
C GLN A 154 -7.40 10.48 -22.31
N LEU A 155 -8.04 9.73 -21.41
CA LEU A 155 -7.46 9.39 -20.12
C LEU A 155 -6.24 8.48 -20.26
N ALA A 156 -6.29 7.48 -21.14
CA ALA A 156 -5.12 6.64 -21.43
C ALA A 156 -3.98 7.43 -22.06
N ASP A 157 -4.28 8.36 -22.97
CA ASP A 157 -3.28 9.24 -23.56
C ASP A 157 -2.66 10.17 -22.52
N ALA A 158 -3.45 10.65 -21.54
CA ALA A 158 -2.95 11.38 -20.38
C ALA A 158 -2.00 10.51 -19.54
N PHE A 159 -2.33 9.24 -19.30
CA PHE A 159 -1.45 8.31 -18.57
C PHE A 159 -0.10 8.09 -19.28
N ARG A 160 -0.08 8.06 -20.61
CA ARG A 160 1.17 7.88 -21.38
C ARG A 160 2.15 9.03 -21.23
N ILE A 161 1.66 10.26 -21.02
CA ILE A 161 2.49 11.45 -20.90
C ILE A 161 2.82 11.81 -19.45
N LEU A 162 2.22 11.12 -18.46
CA LEU A 162 2.51 11.37 -17.05
C LEU A 162 3.96 11.01 -16.72
N PRO A 163 4.73 11.93 -16.12
CA PRO A 163 6.08 11.62 -15.65
C PRO A 163 6.08 10.47 -14.62
N ALA A 164 7.12 9.62 -14.65
CA ALA A 164 7.29 8.55 -13.68
C ALA A 164 7.27 9.04 -12.21
N SER A 165 7.72 10.28 -11.97
CA SER A 165 7.68 10.92 -10.66
C SER A 165 6.26 11.12 -10.12
N VAL A 166 5.27 11.33 -10.98
CA VAL A 166 3.86 11.47 -10.58
C VAL A 166 3.33 10.17 -10.01
N TRP A 167 3.63 9.05 -10.66
CA TRP A 167 3.25 7.72 -10.16
C TRP A 167 3.89 7.41 -8.81
N ALA A 168 5.18 7.70 -8.67
CA ALA A 168 5.91 7.51 -7.41
C ALA A 168 5.36 8.41 -6.29
N SER A 169 5.12 9.68 -6.57
CA SER A 169 4.58 10.62 -5.58
C SER A 169 3.15 10.29 -5.17
N SER A 170 2.33 9.73 -6.07
CA SER A 170 0.97 9.27 -5.74
C SER A 170 0.99 8.16 -4.70
N VAL A 171 1.92 7.20 -4.82
CA VAL A 171 2.09 6.15 -3.79
C VAL A 171 2.55 6.72 -2.47
N LEU A 172 3.50 7.64 -2.47
CA LEU A 172 3.94 8.28 -1.23
C LEU A 172 2.80 9.06 -0.58
N SER A 173 2.05 9.83 -1.35
CA SER A 173 0.86 10.54 -0.85
C SER A 173 -0.15 9.57 -0.25
N LEU A 174 -0.47 8.49 -0.97
CA LEU A 174 -1.39 7.46 -0.47
C LEU A 174 -0.88 6.85 0.84
N THR A 175 0.42 6.54 0.93
CA THR A 175 1.06 6.03 2.15
C THR A 175 0.88 7.02 3.30
N PHE A 176 1.16 8.30 3.11
CA PHE A 176 1.03 9.31 4.16
C PHE A 176 -0.40 9.51 4.66
N PHE A 177 -1.41 9.33 3.82
CA PHE A 177 -2.81 9.49 4.21
C PHE A 177 -3.44 8.20 4.75
N VAL A 178 -3.16 7.06 4.15
CA VAL A 178 -3.83 5.79 4.46
C VAL A 178 -3.12 5.02 5.57
N ASP A 179 -1.78 5.03 5.57
CA ASP A 179 -0.98 4.26 6.53
C ASP A 179 -1.24 4.66 8.00
N PRO A 180 -1.37 5.94 8.39
CA PRO A 180 -1.75 6.30 9.75
C PRO A 180 -3.07 5.68 10.19
N ILE A 181 -4.04 5.61 9.30
CA ILE A 181 -5.37 5.03 9.59
C ILE A 181 -5.25 3.52 9.79
N ILE A 182 -4.57 2.83 8.87
CA ILE A 182 -4.32 1.38 8.98
C ILE A 182 -3.52 1.08 10.26
N SER A 183 -2.52 1.90 10.57
CA SER A 183 -1.67 1.74 11.75
C SER A 183 -2.43 1.87 13.07
N ILE A 184 -3.50 2.69 13.13
CA ILE A 184 -4.40 2.74 14.29
C ILE A 184 -5.07 1.37 14.50
N PHE A 185 -5.67 0.79 13.46
CA PHE A 185 -6.35 -0.50 13.57
C PHE A 185 -5.38 -1.62 13.94
N ILE A 186 -4.21 -1.69 13.29
CA ILE A 186 -3.20 -2.70 13.60
C ILE A 186 -2.63 -2.50 15.01
N GLY A 187 -2.37 -1.25 15.42
CA GLY A 187 -1.91 -0.92 16.77
C GLY A 187 -2.90 -1.36 17.86
N LEU A 188 -4.19 -1.16 17.63
CA LEU A 188 -5.26 -1.65 18.52
C LEU A 188 -5.29 -3.18 18.57
N PHE A 189 -5.16 -3.83 17.42
CA PHE A 189 -5.16 -5.30 17.32
C PHE A 189 -3.92 -5.91 18.00
N THR A 190 -2.77 -5.26 17.92
CA THR A 190 -1.53 -5.74 18.53
C THR A 190 -1.40 -5.43 20.01
N MET A 191 -2.18 -4.49 20.53
CA MET A 191 -2.19 -4.11 21.95
C MET A 191 -2.54 -5.33 22.82
N ARG A 192 -1.82 -5.49 23.92
CA ARG A 192 -2.08 -6.53 24.91
C ARG A 192 -2.02 -5.94 26.32
N ARG A 193 -3.09 -6.15 27.09
CA ARG A 193 -3.11 -5.83 28.52
C ARG A 193 -2.40 -6.94 29.28
N GLY A 194 -1.50 -6.58 30.21
CA GLY A 194 -0.88 -7.56 31.11
C GLY A 194 -1.97 -8.25 31.94
N MET A 195 -1.87 -9.57 32.11
CA MET A 195 -2.71 -10.24 33.09
C MET A 195 -2.28 -9.77 34.47
N ARG A 196 -3.23 -9.18 35.23
CA ARG A 196 -3.05 -8.98 36.67
C ARG A 196 -3.17 -10.37 37.29
N VAL A 197 -2.05 -10.92 37.75
CA VAL A 197 -1.99 -12.09 38.63
C VAL A 197 -2.24 -11.60 40.03
#